data_49a555b27ce241f2b1842a866e50376c
#
_entry.id   49a555b27ce241f2b1842a866e50376c
#
_cell.length_a   1.000
_cell.length_b   1.000
_cell.length_c   1.000
_cell.angle_alpha   90.00
_cell.angle_beta   90.00
_cell.angle_gamma   90.00
#
_symmetry.space_group_name_H-M   'P 1'
#
loop_
_entity.id
_entity.type
_entity.pdbx_description
1 polymer ?
#
loop_
_entity_poly.entity_id
_entity_poly.type
_entity_poly.pdbx_seq_one_letter_code
_entity_poly.pdbx_strand_id
1 'polypeptide(L)'
;MGHEYLLEFLEKKDIPTVHKARHAYLTYYGFEQQSTYVLKEGVVKTSIILRDGREFNISYLKAPNIISLLKDEVSQYTSAPFNVRVESESAVFYKIPRVTFWEYVNKDKKLQDYINAYYREELSQAIYRQQLMTMEKQEQYVRSCTCRLNHLERK
;
A
#
# COMPACT_ATOMS: atom_id res chain seq x y z
N MET A 1 0.33 -12.71 12.22
CA MET A 1 1.33 -13.55 12.89
C MET A 1 2.76 -13.20 12.54
N GLY A 2 3.10 -12.95 11.30
CA GLY A 2 4.45 -12.54 10.92
C GLY A 2 4.85 -11.11 11.31
N HIS A 3 3.90 -10.24 11.54
CA HIS A 3 4.15 -8.84 11.86
C HIS A 3 4.91 -8.64 13.18
N GLU A 4 4.62 -9.47 14.18
CA GLU A 4 5.29 -9.40 15.48
C GLU A 4 6.78 -9.64 15.34
N TYR A 5 7.16 -10.63 14.54
CA TYR A 5 8.57 -10.94 14.30
C TYR A 5 9.29 -9.77 13.61
N LEU A 6 8.66 -9.16 12.61
CA LEU A 6 9.23 -7.99 11.93
C LEU A 6 9.45 -6.83 12.90
N LEU A 7 8.47 -6.50 13.73
CA LEU A 7 8.57 -5.40 14.69
C LEU A 7 9.66 -5.67 15.73
N GLU A 8 9.72 -6.88 16.28
CA GLU A 8 10.78 -7.27 17.21
C GLU A 8 12.17 -7.20 16.58
N PHE A 9 12.29 -7.65 15.34
CA PHE A 9 13.54 -7.60 14.58
C PHE A 9 14.02 -6.16 14.42
N LEU A 10 13.14 -5.25 14.01
CA LEU A 10 13.47 -3.85 13.81
C LEU A 10 13.82 -3.16 15.12
N GLU A 11 13.12 -3.49 16.20
CA GLU A 11 13.41 -2.96 17.51
C GLU A 11 14.81 -3.37 18.01
N LYS A 12 15.18 -4.64 17.81
CA LYS A 12 16.52 -5.15 18.16
C LYS A 12 17.65 -4.51 17.35
N LYS A 13 17.36 -4.04 16.14
CA LYS A 13 18.33 -3.38 15.26
C LYS A 13 18.46 -1.88 15.51
N ASP A 14 17.78 -1.34 16.51
CA ASP A 14 17.78 0.09 16.82
C ASP A 14 17.43 0.98 15.63
N ILE A 15 16.44 0.57 14.85
CA ILE A 15 15.99 1.32 13.68
C ILE A 15 15.31 2.62 14.15
N PRO A 16 15.67 3.79 13.57
CA PRO A 16 15.05 5.04 13.95
C PRO A 16 13.55 5.07 13.63
N THR A 17 12.80 5.76 14.46
CA THR A 17 11.37 5.96 14.29
C THR A 17 11.05 7.39 13.87
N VAL A 18 9.97 7.54 13.11
CA VAL A 18 9.42 8.84 12.71
C VAL A 18 8.02 8.94 13.28
N HIS A 19 7.71 10.05 13.93
CA HIS A 19 6.40 10.34 14.50
C HIS A 19 5.70 11.40 13.66
N LYS A 20 4.45 11.14 13.31
CA LYS A 20 3.63 12.07 12.53
C LYS A 20 2.28 12.28 13.20
N ALA A 21 1.80 13.52 13.19
CA ALA A 21 0.48 13.88 13.68
C ALA A 21 -0.61 13.61 12.62
N ARG A 22 -1.86 13.67 13.04
CA ARG A 22 -3.00 13.54 12.13
C ARG A 22 -2.91 14.51 10.96
N HIS A 23 -3.23 14.03 9.75
CA HIS A 23 -3.21 14.73 8.48
C HIS A 23 -1.81 15.08 7.95
N ALA A 24 -0.73 14.72 8.67
CA ALA A 24 0.62 14.85 8.13
C ALA A 24 0.88 13.80 7.05
N TYR A 25 1.63 14.18 6.03
CA TYR A 25 2.02 13.28 4.95
C TYR A 25 3.39 12.64 5.25
N LEU A 26 3.48 11.35 5.04
CA LEU A 26 4.76 10.63 5.11
C LEU A 26 5.48 10.71 3.76
N THR A 27 4.76 10.47 2.68
CA THR A 27 5.28 10.49 1.31
C THR A 27 4.27 11.13 0.37
N TYR A 28 4.79 11.67 -0.74
CA TYR A 28 3.99 12.25 -1.83
C TYR A 28 4.22 11.46 -3.12
N TYR A 29 3.17 11.26 -3.88
CA TYR A 29 3.24 10.60 -5.18
C TYR A 29 4.29 11.24 -6.08
N GLY A 30 5.14 10.42 -6.68
CA GLY A 30 6.15 10.87 -7.63
C GLY A 30 7.45 11.40 -7.03
N PHE A 31 7.48 11.71 -5.72
CA PHE A 31 8.70 12.15 -5.07
C PHE A 31 9.66 10.99 -4.84
N GLU A 32 10.96 11.27 -4.91
CA GLU A 32 11.98 10.26 -4.66
C GLU A 32 11.90 9.73 -3.23
N GLN A 33 12.06 8.43 -3.09
CA GLN A 33 12.00 7.75 -1.81
C GLN A 33 13.15 6.75 -1.71
N GLN A 34 14.01 6.96 -0.73
CA GLN A 34 15.17 6.08 -0.49
C GLN A 34 14.94 5.11 0.66
N SER A 35 13.91 5.32 1.45
CA SER A 35 13.63 4.55 2.66
C SER A 35 12.38 3.70 2.51
N THR A 36 12.40 2.54 3.17
CA THR A 36 11.22 1.73 3.42
C THR A 36 10.67 2.12 4.79
N TYR A 37 9.37 2.27 4.88
CA TYR A 37 8.70 2.60 6.13
C TYR A 37 7.85 1.43 6.60
N VAL A 38 7.95 1.11 7.89
CA VAL A 38 7.09 0.13 8.53
C VAL A 38 6.21 0.86 9.53
N LEU A 39 4.89 0.79 9.33
CA LEU A 39 3.93 1.41 10.23
C LEU A 39 3.87 0.58 11.51
N LYS A 40 4.35 1.17 12.61
CA LYS A 40 4.38 0.54 13.94
C LYS A 40 3.07 0.78 14.70
N GLU A 41 2.55 2.00 14.64
CA GLU A 41 1.33 2.43 15.32
C GLU A 41 0.54 3.40 14.46
N GLY A 42 -0.77 3.31 14.49
CA GLY A 42 -1.66 4.23 13.83
C GLY A 42 -2.31 3.68 12.58
N VAL A 43 -2.96 4.58 11.85
CA VAL A 43 -3.67 4.31 10.59
C VAL A 43 -3.26 5.37 9.58
N VAL A 44 -2.98 4.95 8.36
CA VAL A 44 -2.68 5.84 7.25
C VAL A 44 -3.60 5.58 6.06
N LYS A 45 -3.77 6.60 5.24
CA LYS A 45 -4.51 6.52 3.98
C LYS A 45 -3.54 6.66 2.82
N THR A 46 -3.67 5.78 1.83
CA THR A 46 -2.95 5.90 0.56
C THR A 46 -3.86 6.49 -0.50
N SER A 47 -3.35 7.44 -1.28
CA SER A 47 -4.15 8.14 -2.28
C SER A 47 -3.29 8.66 -3.42
N ILE A 48 -3.95 9.00 -4.53
CA ILE A 48 -3.36 9.71 -5.66
C ILE A 48 -4.19 10.98 -5.88
N ILE A 49 -3.52 12.11 -6.07
CA ILE A 49 -4.16 13.39 -6.41
C ILE A 49 -3.90 13.66 -7.90
N LEU A 50 -4.96 13.83 -8.67
CA LEU A 50 -4.88 14.15 -10.08
C LEU A 50 -4.56 15.63 -10.30
N ARG A 51 -4.18 15.97 -11.54
CA ARG A 51 -3.84 17.36 -11.91
C ARG A 51 -4.99 18.35 -11.70
N ASP A 52 -6.23 17.89 -11.78
CA ASP A 52 -7.43 18.71 -11.54
C ASP A 52 -7.79 18.86 -10.06
N GLY A 53 -6.97 18.31 -9.16
CA GLY A 53 -7.16 18.37 -7.72
C GLY A 53 -8.03 17.27 -7.12
N ARG A 54 -8.62 16.40 -7.95
CA ARG A 54 -9.40 15.27 -7.42
C ARG A 54 -8.49 14.25 -6.76
N GLU A 55 -8.91 13.79 -5.59
CA GLU A 55 -8.19 12.77 -4.83
C GLU A 55 -8.88 11.41 -4.99
N PHE A 56 -8.08 10.39 -5.31
CA PHE A 56 -8.54 9.01 -5.37
C PHE A 56 -7.90 8.24 -4.23
N ASN A 57 -8.74 7.79 -3.29
CA ASN A 57 -8.30 6.94 -2.19
C ASN A 57 -8.05 5.53 -2.71
N ILE A 58 -6.86 5.00 -2.41
CA ILE A 58 -6.48 3.64 -2.79
C ILE A 58 -6.84 2.67 -1.67
N SER A 59 -6.36 2.94 -0.46
CA SER A 59 -6.61 2.07 0.70
C SER A 59 -6.32 2.78 2.02
N TYR A 60 -6.77 2.14 3.10
CA TYR A 60 -6.37 2.46 4.47
C TYR A 60 -5.50 1.33 4.98
N LEU A 61 -4.35 1.67 5.57
CA LEU A 61 -3.44 0.70 6.15
C LEU A 61 -3.40 0.90 7.66
N LYS A 62 -3.63 -0.19 8.38
CA LYS A 62 -3.59 -0.20 9.85
C LYS A 62 -2.29 -0.88 10.32
N ALA A 63 -1.70 -0.36 11.38
CA ALA A 63 -0.51 -0.97 11.98
C ALA A 63 -0.80 -2.38 12.53
N PRO A 64 0.16 -3.31 12.47
CA PRO A 64 1.44 -3.17 11.79
C PRO A 64 1.34 -3.42 10.29
N ASN A 65 2.08 -2.64 9.48
CA ASN A 65 2.07 -2.79 8.03
C ASN A 65 3.35 -2.22 7.40
N ILE A 66 3.69 -2.70 6.23
CA ILE A 66 4.83 -2.17 5.46
C ILE A 66 4.29 -1.21 4.40
N ILE A 67 4.86 -0.03 4.34
CA ILE A 67 4.45 0.99 3.40
C ILE A 67 5.28 0.86 2.12
N SER A 68 4.61 0.69 1.00
CA SER A 68 5.24 0.73 -0.35
C SER A 68 6.30 -0.35 -0.59
N LEU A 69 6.03 -1.59 -0.23
CA LEU A 69 6.99 -2.69 -0.43
C LEU A 69 7.16 -3.11 -1.91
N LEU A 70 6.48 -2.44 -2.84
CA LEU A 70 6.49 -2.79 -4.28
C LEU A 70 7.80 -2.45 -5.01
N LYS A 71 8.86 -2.07 -4.30
CA LYS A 71 10.08 -1.56 -4.91
C LYS A 71 11.23 -2.53 -4.79
N ASP A 72 12.02 -2.63 -5.86
CA ASP A 72 13.14 -3.53 -5.90
C ASP A 72 14.28 -3.09 -4.97
N GLU A 73 15.18 -4.03 -4.70
CA GLU A 73 16.35 -3.85 -3.85
C GLU A 73 17.54 -3.18 -4.57
N VAL A 74 17.45 -3.05 -5.89
CA VAL A 74 18.59 -2.65 -6.73
C VAL A 74 18.59 -1.14 -6.99
N SER A 75 17.44 -0.54 -7.23
CA SER A 75 17.31 0.90 -7.49
C SER A 75 17.51 1.73 -6.24
N GLN A 76 18.49 2.62 -6.23
CA GLN A 76 18.69 3.57 -5.14
C GLN A 76 17.58 4.60 -5.05
N TYR A 77 17.05 5.01 -6.18
CA TYR A 77 16.03 6.05 -6.27
C TYR A 77 14.76 5.50 -6.90
N THR A 78 13.65 5.62 -6.20
CA THR A 78 12.35 5.28 -6.73
C THR A 78 11.33 6.33 -6.34
N SER A 79 10.39 6.59 -7.23
CA SER A 79 9.29 7.48 -6.93
C SER A 79 8.28 6.80 -6.00
N ALA A 80 7.73 7.55 -5.07
CA ALA A 80 6.63 7.05 -4.24
C ALA A 80 5.40 6.75 -5.11
N PRO A 81 4.78 5.55 -4.98
CA PRO A 81 3.66 5.16 -5.85
C PRO A 81 2.35 5.87 -5.52
N PHE A 82 2.26 6.46 -4.33
CA PHE A 82 1.06 7.15 -3.86
C PHE A 82 1.40 8.10 -2.71
N ASN A 83 0.46 8.97 -2.38
CA ASN A 83 0.53 9.77 -1.16
C ASN A 83 0.19 8.90 0.04
N VAL A 84 0.87 9.11 1.16
CA VAL A 84 0.57 8.47 2.45
C VAL A 84 0.31 9.55 3.48
N ARG A 85 -0.92 9.59 4.01
CA ARG A 85 -1.35 10.58 5.00
C ARG A 85 -1.82 9.89 6.28
N VAL A 86 -1.45 10.43 7.43
CA VAL A 86 -1.88 9.92 8.74
C VAL A 86 -3.35 10.27 8.97
N GLU A 87 -4.16 9.26 9.29
CA GLU A 87 -5.59 9.41 9.59
C GLU A 87 -5.93 9.25 11.06
N SER A 88 -5.13 8.50 11.82
CA SER A 88 -5.25 8.43 13.28
C SER A 88 -4.72 9.69 13.94
N GLU A 89 -4.91 9.83 15.25
CA GLU A 89 -4.42 10.98 16.02
C GLU A 89 -2.92 11.18 15.83
N SER A 90 -2.17 10.08 15.81
CA SER A 90 -0.75 10.07 15.52
C SER A 90 -0.37 8.73 14.87
N ALA A 91 0.80 8.69 14.27
CA ALA A 91 1.37 7.46 13.73
C ALA A 91 2.87 7.40 13.97
N VAL A 92 3.38 6.19 14.15
CA VAL A 92 4.80 5.92 14.34
C VAL A 92 5.26 4.96 13.26
N PHE A 93 6.37 5.31 12.61
CA PHE A 93 6.95 4.52 11.52
C PHE A 93 8.40 4.20 11.84
N TYR A 94 8.83 2.97 11.54
CA TYR A 94 10.25 2.69 11.39
C TYR A 94 10.70 3.19 10.02
N LYS A 95 11.81 3.93 9.99
CA LYS A 95 12.43 4.42 8.76
C LYS A 95 13.74 3.67 8.52
N ILE A 96 13.79 2.89 7.45
CA ILE A 96 14.93 2.04 7.12
C ILE A 96 15.37 2.35 5.69
N PRO A 97 16.68 2.61 5.43
CA PRO A 97 17.14 2.69 4.05
C PRO A 97 16.74 1.40 3.29
N ARG A 98 16.23 1.55 2.08
CA ARG A 98 15.69 0.41 1.35
C ARG A 98 16.72 -0.69 1.14
N VAL A 99 17.95 -0.33 0.78
CA VAL A 99 19.03 -1.29 0.60
C VAL A 99 19.28 -2.07 1.88
N THR A 100 19.32 -1.39 3.02
CA THR A 100 19.51 -2.01 4.34
C THR A 100 18.37 -2.95 4.68
N PHE A 101 17.13 -2.55 4.41
CA PHE A 101 15.96 -3.39 4.64
C PHE A 101 16.07 -4.72 3.88
N TRP A 102 16.41 -4.67 2.60
CA TRP A 102 16.55 -5.87 1.79
C TRP A 102 17.76 -6.72 2.18
N GLU A 103 18.84 -6.10 2.65
CA GLU A 103 19.97 -6.86 3.22
C GLU A 103 19.52 -7.68 4.44
N TYR A 104 18.71 -7.09 5.32
CA TYR A 104 18.14 -7.83 6.46
C TYR A 104 17.24 -8.97 6.01
N VAL A 105 16.37 -8.72 5.05
CA VAL A 105 15.47 -9.74 4.52
C VAL A 105 16.27 -10.91 3.90
N ASN A 106 17.29 -10.60 3.11
CA ASN A 106 18.08 -11.61 2.41
C ASN A 106 18.92 -12.48 3.37
N LYS A 107 19.24 -11.97 4.55
CA LYS A 107 20.04 -12.69 5.56
C LYS A 107 19.20 -13.45 6.58
N ASP A 108 17.91 -13.19 6.65
CA ASP A 108 17.02 -13.79 7.67
C ASP A 108 15.89 -14.56 6.99
N LYS A 109 15.90 -15.88 7.16
CA LYS A 109 14.90 -16.75 6.52
C LYS A 109 13.48 -16.46 6.99
N LYS A 110 13.29 -16.13 8.26
CA LYS A 110 11.95 -15.82 8.79
C LYS A 110 11.40 -14.53 8.20
N LEU A 111 12.26 -13.54 7.98
CA LEU A 111 11.87 -12.31 7.27
C LEU A 111 11.54 -12.61 5.81
N GLN A 112 12.31 -13.45 5.13
CA GLN A 112 11.99 -13.86 3.76
C GLN A 112 10.63 -14.54 3.68
N ASP A 113 10.37 -15.47 4.57
CA ASP A 113 9.09 -16.19 4.63
C ASP A 113 7.94 -15.22 4.89
N TYR A 114 8.14 -14.26 5.79
CA TYR A 114 7.15 -13.21 6.08
C TYR A 114 6.88 -12.35 4.84
N ILE A 115 7.92 -11.89 4.16
CA ILE A 115 7.79 -11.05 2.96
C ILE A 115 7.09 -11.82 1.84
N ASN A 116 7.43 -13.09 1.64
CA ASN A 116 6.76 -13.94 0.66
C ASN A 116 5.27 -14.11 0.97
N ALA A 117 4.93 -14.35 2.22
CA ALA A 117 3.53 -14.43 2.65
C ALA A 117 2.79 -13.10 2.47
N TYR A 118 3.45 -12.00 2.77
CA TYR A 118 2.93 -10.64 2.56
C TYR A 118 2.60 -10.40 1.08
N TYR A 119 3.52 -10.70 0.18
CA TYR A 119 3.29 -10.54 -1.26
C TYR A 119 2.15 -11.42 -1.78
N ARG A 120 2.05 -12.67 -1.32
CA ARG A 120 0.97 -13.57 -1.72
C ARG A 120 -0.39 -13.01 -1.30
N GLU A 121 -0.49 -12.51 -0.08
CA GLU A 121 -1.73 -11.93 0.45
C GLU A 121 -2.10 -10.67 -0.34
N GLU A 122 -1.17 -9.76 -0.54
CA GLU A 122 -1.40 -8.52 -1.30
C GLU A 122 -1.79 -8.82 -2.75
N LEU A 123 -1.14 -9.79 -3.39
CA LEU A 123 -1.48 -10.22 -4.74
C LEU A 123 -2.88 -10.84 -4.80
N SER A 124 -3.22 -11.70 -3.86
CA SER A 124 -4.55 -12.32 -3.77
C SER A 124 -5.65 -11.27 -3.62
N GLN A 125 -5.43 -10.28 -2.75
CA GLN A 125 -6.38 -9.19 -2.57
C GLN A 125 -6.49 -8.30 -3.81
N ALA A 126 -5.38 -8.02 -4.49
CA ALA A 126 -5.38 -7.25 -5.72
C ALA A 126 -6.16 -7.95 -6.83
N ILE A 127 -5.95 -9.27 -6.99
CA ILE A 127 -6.67 -10.09 -7.95
C ILE A 127 -8.17 -10.08 -7.65
N TYR A 128 -8.54 -10.26 -6.39
CA TYR A 128 -9.95 -10.26 -5.96
C TYR A 128 -10.63 -8.92 -6.27
N ARG A 129 -9.98 -7.80 -5.95
CA ARG A 129 -10.49 -6.46 -6.26
C ARG A 129 -10.67 -6.25 -7.76
N GLN A 130 -9.72 -6.73 -8.56
CA GLN A 130 -9.80 -6.63 -10.01
C GLN A 130 -10.96 -7.48 -10.56
N GLN A 131 -11.19 -8.66 -10.02
CA GLN A 131 -12.33 -9.51 -10.38
C GLN A 131 -13.66 -8.80 -10.10
N LEU A 132 -13.81 -8.19 -8.92
CA LEU A 132 -15.02 -7.44 -8.56
C LEU A 132 -15.26 -6.28 -9.53
N MET A 133 -14.23 -5.50 -9.85
CA MET A 133 -14.33 -4.38 -10.78
C MET A 133 -14.73 -4.86 -12.20
N THR A 134 -14.18 -5.97 -12.64
CA THR A 134 -14.50 -6.55 -13.96
C THR A 134 -15.95 -7.04 -14.00
N MET A 135 -16.43 -7.70 -12.94
CA MET A 135 -17.82 -8.15 -12.82
C MET A 135 -18.78 -6.97 -12.84
N GLU A 136 -18.51 -5.91 -12.11
CA GLU A 136 -19.34 -4.70 -12.12
C GLU A 136 -19.44 -4.07 -13.51
N LYS A 137 -18.33 -3.98 -14.23
CA LYS A 137 -18.31 -3.46 -15.60
C LYS A 137 -19.12 -4.32 -16.55
N GLN A 138 -19.04 -5.64 -16.43
CA GLN A 138 -19.82 -6.57 -17.25
C GLN A 138 -21.32 -6.46 -16.94
N GLU A 139 -21.70 -6.36 -15.68
CA GLU A 139 -23.09 -6.14 -15.28
C GLU A 139 -23.65 -4.84 -15.84
N GLN A 140 -22.90 -3.75 -15.76
CA GLN A 140 -23.29 -2.47 -16.34
C GLN A 140 -23.47 -2.57 -17.85
N TYR A 141 -22.58 -3.27 -18.53
CA TYR A 141 -22.68 -3.49 -19.97
C TYR A 141 -23.94 -4.28 -20.33
N VAL A 142 -24.22 -5.37 -19.65
CA VAL A 142 -25.43 -6.19 -19.86
C VAL A 142 -26.69 -5.38 -19.61
N ARG A 143 -26.76 -4.59 -18.53
CA ARG A 143 -27.89 -3.71 -18.24
C ARG A 143 -28.12 -2.69 -19.36
N SER A 144 -27.06 -2.07 -19.87
CA SER A 144 -27.12 -1.12 -20.97
C SER A 144 -27.67 -1.78 -22.24
N CYS A 145 -27.23 -2.98 -22.58
CA CYS A 145 -27.72 -3.75 -23.73
C CYS A 145 -29.22 -4.11 -23.56
N THR A 146 -29.61 -4.57 -22.39
CA THR A 146 -31.01 -4.90 -22.07
C THR A 146 -31.90 -3.67 -22.18
N CYS A 147 -31.50 -2.52 -21.68
CA CYS A 147 -32.25 -1.27 -21.81
C CYS A 147 -32.42 -0.85 -23.27
N ARG A 148 -31.41 -1.01 -24.10
CA ARG A 148 -31.47 -0.69 -25.51
C ARG A 148 -32.48 -1.61 -26.27
N LEU A 149 -32.43 -2.91 -25.96
CA LEU A 149 -33.37 -3.88 -26.57
C LEU A 149 -34.81 -3.55 -26.18
N ASN A 150 -35.07 -3.30 -24.90
CA ASN A 150 -36.41 -2.94 -24.44
C ASN A 150 -36.93 -1.65 -25.10
N HIS A 151 -36.05 -0.70 -25.39
CA HIS A 151 -36.44 0.54 -26.06
C HIS A 151 -36.78 0.30 -27.54
N LEU A 152 -36.09 -0.63 -28.20
CA LEU A 152 -36.39 -1.03 -29.59
C LEU A 152 -37.70 -1.80 -29.71
N GLU A 153 -38.00 -2.67 -28.72
CA GLU A 153 -39.28 -3.44 -28.72
C GLU A 153 -40.52 -2.56 -28.47
N ARG A 154 -40.37 -1.40 -27.86
CA ARG A 154 -41.47 -0.46 -27.60
C ARG A 154 -41.81 0.46 -28.76
N LYS A 155 -40.99 0.46 -29.80
CA LYS A 155 -41.26 1.19 -31.05
C LYS A 155 -41.95 0.27 -32.07
#